data_a3b672cb5f1a0554a9e4f4f52d95d977
#
_entry.id   a3b672cb5f1a0554a9e4f4f52d95d977
#
_cell.length_a   1.000
_cell.length_b   1.000
_cell.length_c   1.000
_cell.angle_alpha   90.00
_cell.angle_beta   90.00
_cell.angle_gamma   90.00
#
_symmetry.space_group_name_H-M   'P 1'
#
loop_
_entity.id
_entity.type
_entity.pdbx_description
1 polymer ?
#
loop_
_entity_poly.entity_id
_entity_poly.type
_entity_poly.pdbx_seq_one_letter_code
_entity_poly.pdbx_strand_id
1 'polypeptide(L)'
;MLRPERLRQVPEQFSWVDQALVRCGLIDRCDARAAALYLFLLTVADAQGLSYYASTTLATRLHLSMEELGAARAQLIAIDLIAYQTPLYQVLSLTRGAASRAPRACAAPPAPSHDPIHTPVRNSGAGPVSLAQLIEMERKRAGL
;
A
#
# COMPACT_ATOMS: atom_id res chain seq x y z
N MET A 1 20.71 -5.83 2.90
CA MET A 1 19.62 -6.41 3.71
C MET A 1 20.06 -6.48 5.15
N LEU A 2 19.22 -6.00 6.10
CA LEU A 2 19.61 -5.97 7.53
C LEU A 2 19.41 -7.31 8.23
N ARG A 3 18.36 -8.06 7.85
CA ARG A 3 18.02 -9.38 8.40
C ARG A 3 17.49 -10.30 7.31
N PRO A 4 18.35 -10.99 6.57
CA PRO A 4 17.94 -11.84 5.44
C PRO A 4 17.09 -13.04 5.88
N GLU A 5 17.24 -13.51 7.13
CA GLU A 5 16.46 -14.60 7.72
C GLU A 5 15.00 -14.22 8.04
N ARG A 6 14.65 -12.94 7.99
CA ARG A 6 13.31 -12.42 8.30
C ARG A 6 12.70 -11.62 7.16
N LEU A 7 12.73 -12.16 5.97
CA LEU A 7 12.03 -11.56 4.83
C LEU A 7 10.52 -11.56 5.06
N ARG A 8 9.90 -10.41 4.79
CA ARG A 8 8.45 -10.29 4.87
C ARG A 8 7.79 -11.16 3.80
N GLN A 9 6.91 -12.04 4.24
CA GLN A 9 6.06 -12.85 3.37
C GLN A 9 4.62 -12.35 3.48
N VAL A 10 3.84 -12.49 2.40
CA VAL A 10 2.41 -12.18 2.43
C VAL A 10 1.70 -13.32 3.17
N PRO A 11 1.02 -13.06 4.30
CA PRO A 11 0.28 -14.08 5.02
C PRO A 11 -0.99 -14.48 4.25
N GLU A 12 -1.60 -15.61 4.63
CA GLU A 12 -2.88 -16.06 4.05
C GLU A 12 -4.00 -15.05 4.25
N GLN A 13 -4.01 -14.38 5.42
CA GLN A 13 -4.94 -13.30 5.71
C GLN A 13 -4.16 -11.99 5.83
N PHE A 14 -4.50 -11.02 5.01
CA PHE A 14 -3.89 -9.70 5.05
C PHE A 14 -4.90 -8.61 4.68
N SER A 15 -4.67 -7.42 5.20
CA SER A 15 -5.36 -6.21 4.76
C SER A 15 -4.40 -5.38 3.93
N TRP A 16 -4.89 -4.80 2.87
CA TRP A 16 -4.08 -3.92 2.01
C TRP A 16 -4.24 -2.46 2.41
N VAL A 17 -3.21 -1.68 2.20
CA VAL A 17 -3.22 -0.23 2.39
C VAL A 17 -2.86 0.42 1.06
N ASP A 18 -3.71 1.33 0.59
CA ASP A 18 -3.43 2.07 -0.64
C ASP A 18 -2.24 3.00 -0.44
N GLN A 19 -1.24 2.88 -1.32
CA GLN A 19 -0.06 3.74 -1.29
C GLN A 19 -0.39 5.22 -1.51
N ALA A 20 -1.55 5.54 -2.09
CA ALA A 20 -2.03 6.91 -2.23
C ALA A 20 -2.17 7.62 -0.88
N LEU A 21 -2.39 6.89 0.21
CA LEU A 21 -2.41 7.44 1.56
C LEU A 21 -1.15 8.28 1.86
N VAL A 22 0.02 7.78 1.47
CA VAL A 22 1.31 8.46 1.65
C VAL A 22 1.65 9.34 0.44
N ARG A 23 1.50 8.81 -0.77
CA ARG A 23 1.89 9.51 -2.00
C ARG A 23 1.12 10.80 -2.24
N CYS A 24 -0.14 10.86 -1.83
CA CYS A 24 -0.98 12.05 -1.93
C CYS A 24 -0.96 12.91 -0.65
N GLY A 25 -0.13 12.58 0.33
CA GLY A 25 0.01 13.33 1.57
C GLY A 25 -1.25 13.31 2.46
N LEU A 26 -2.10 12.31 2.33
CA LEU A 26 -3.31 12.20 3.15
C LEU A 26 -2.96 11.90 4.60
N ILE A 27 -1.91 11.09 4.82
CA ILE A 27 -1.43 10.76 6.16
C ILE A 27 -0.87 11.99 6.90
N ASP A 28 -0.32 12.97 6.18
CA ASP A 28 0.25 14.18 6.76
C ASP A 28 -0.84 15.13 7.31
N ARG A 29 -2.11 14.85 6.97
CA ARG A 29 -3.28 15.64 7.37
C ARG A 29 -3.95 15.14 8.65
N CYS A 30 -3.45 14.05 9.23
CA CYS A 30 -3.96 13.48 10.46
C CYS A 30 -2.81 13.24 11.46
N ASP A 31 -3.14 13.21 12.74
CA ASP A 31 -2.18 12.90 13.79
C ASP A 31 -1.94 11.38 13.94
N ALA A 32 -0.96 11.00 14.77
CA ALA A 32 -0.61 9.61 14.99
C ALA A 32 -1.77 8.78 15.56
N ARG A 33 -2.67 9.38 16.34
CA ARG A 33 -3.83 8.70 16.93
C ARG A 33 -4.87 8.38 15.85
N ALA A 34 -5.14 9.32 14.97
CA ALA A 34 -6.01 9.12 13.82
C ALA A 34 -5.43 8.09 12.86
N ALA A 35 -4.12 8.14 12.59
CA ALA A 35 -3.45 7.13 11.77
C ALA A 35 -3.52 5.72 12.41
N ALA A 36 -3.36 5.61 13.73
CA ALA A 36 -3.52 4.35 14.45
C ALA A 36 -4.95 3.81 14.37
N LEU A 37 -5.95 4.67 14.53
CA LEU A 37 -7.36 4.31 14.36
C LEU A 37 -7.64 3.82 12.93
N TYR A 38 -7.13 4.53 11.93
CA TYR A 38 -7.29 4.15 10.53
C TYR A 38 -6.65 2.80 10.22
N LEU A 39 -5.42 2.56 10.70
CA LEU A 39 -4.74 1.27 10.55
C LEU A 39 -5.55 0.14 11.20
N PHE A 40 -6.08 0.36 12.41
CA PHE A 40 -6.92 -0.63 13.08
C PHE A 40 -8.16 -0.95 12.24
N LEU A 41 -8.89 0.06 11.77
CA LEU A 41 -10.09 -0.12 10.97
C LEU A 41 -9.79 -0.86 9.65
N LEU A 42 -8.68 -0.56 8.98
CA LEU A 42 -8.24 -1.30 7.79
C LEU A 42 -8.01 -2.79 8.05
N THR A 43 -7.51 -3.15 9.25
CA THR A 43 -7.20 -4.55 9.57
C THR A 43 -8.43 -5.37 9.94
N VAL A 44 -9.49 -4.74 10.42
CA VAL A 44 -10.70 -5.43 10.90
C VAL A 44 -11.91 -5.28 9.97
N ALA A 45 -11.79 -4.44 8.94
CA ALA A 45 -12.85 -4.22 7.98
C ALA A 45 -13.05 -5.46 7.08
N ASP A 46 -14.30 -5.66 6.67
CA ASP A 46 -14.67 -6.65 5.65
C ASP A 46 -14.30 -6.18 4.22
N ALA A 47 -14.70 -6.96 3.22
CA ALA A 47 -14.43 -6.67 1.82
C ALA A 47 -15.06 -5.35 1.31
N GLN A 48 -16.08 -4.83 1.99
CA GLN A 48 -16.74 -3.56 1.71
C GLN A 48 -16.16 -2.40 2.51
N GLY A 49 -15.17 -2.65 3.37
CA GLY A 49 -14.58 -1.67 4.27
C GLY A 49 -15.38 -1.45 5.55
N LEU A 50 -16.37 -2.31 5.85
CA LEU A 50 -17.24 -2.16 6.98
C LEU A 50 -16.69 -2.86 8.23
N SER A 51 -16.87 -2.22 9.39
CA SER A 51 -16.56 -2.81 10.67
C SER A 51 -17.48 -2.30 11.78
N TYR A 52 -17.77 -3.17 12.75
CA TYR A 52 -18.66 -2.89 13.88
C TYR A 52 -17.84 -2.98 15.17
N TYR A 53 -17.42 -1.84 15.68
CA TYR A 53 -16.67 -1.77 16.93
C TYR A 53 -17.24 -0.73 17.89
N ALA A 54 -17.45 -1.13 19.15
CA ALA A 54 -17.80 -0.19 20.19
C ALA A 54 -16.63 0.78 20.47
N SER A 55 -16.96 2.05 20.69
CA SER A 55 -15.95 3.08 20.96
C SER A 55 -15.10 2.75 22.19
N THR A 56 -15.67 2.10 23.21
CA THR A 56 -14.95 1.63 24.40
C THR A 56 -13.89 0.59 24.05
N THR A 57 -14.20 -0.35 23.16
CA THR A 57 -13.26 -1.37 22.70
C THR A 57 -12.11 -0.75 21.92
N LEU A 58 -12.40 0.21 21.03
CA LEU A 58 -11.39 0.93 20.27
C LEU A 58 -10.47 1.75 21.16
N ALA A 59 -11.05 2.50 22.11
CA ALA A 59 -10.30 3.28 23.09
C ALA A 59 -9.32 2.40 23.87
N THR A 60 -9.80 1.26 24.38
CA THR A 60 -8.96 0.30 25.11
C THR A 60 -7.84 -0.28 24.23
N ARG A 61 -8.17 -0.71 23.01
CA ARG A 61 -7.21 -1.33 22.10
C ARG A 61 -6.11 -0.38 21.62
N LEU A 62 -6.47 0.88 21.43
CA LEU A 62 -5.55 1.92 20.94
C LEU A 62 -4.91 2.71 22.08
N HIS A 63 -5.23 2.41 23.35
CA HIS A 63 -4.77 3.16 24.52
C HIS A 63 -5.11 4.66 24.45
N LEU A 64 -6.32 4.95 23.98
CA LEU A 64 -6.84 6.32 23.87
C LEU A 64 -7.97 6.57 24.86
N SER A 65 -8.10 7.80 25.30
CA SER A 65 -9.32 8.25 25.98
C SER A 65 -10.49 8.32 24.99
N MET A 66 -11.71 8.41 25.50
CA MET A 66 -12.90 8.56 24.65
C MET A 66 -12.89 9.89 23.87
N GLU A 67 -12.34 10.94 24.48
CA GLU A 67 -12.17 12.24 23.86
C GLU A 67 -11.14 12.18 22.71
N GLU A 68 -9.97 11.57 22.93
CA GLU A 68 -8.93 11.38 21.92
C GLU A 68 -9.43 10.52 20.75
N LEU A 69 -10.20 9.47 21.05
CA LEU A 69 -10.82 8.64 20.02
C LEU A 69 -11.83 9.46 19.20
N GLY A 70 -12.61 10.32 19.85
CA GLY A 70 -13.56 11.24 19.18
C GLY A 70 -12.85 12.21 18.25
N ALA A 71 -11.76 12.81 18.74
CA ALA A 71 -10.93 13.73 17.95
C ALA A 71 -10.27 13.03 16.74
N ALA A 72 -9.69 11.85 16.95
CA ALA A 72 -9.09 11.04 15.88
C ALA A 72 -10.11 10.67 14.81
N ARG A 73 -11.31 10.26 15.19
CA ARG A 73 -12.43 9.97 14.31
C ARG A 73 -12.83 11.19 13.49
N ALA A 74 -12.99 12.34 14.15
CA ALA A 74 -13.36 13.59 13.47
C ALA A 74 -12.33 14.00 12.41
N GLN A 75 -11.02 13.83 12.69
CA GLN A 75 -9.96 14.07 11.71
C GLN A 75 -10.11 13.16 10.47
N LEU A 76 -10.30 11.85 10.67
CA LEU A 76 -10.43 10.90 9.57
C LEU A 76 -11.68 11.16 8.71
N ILE A 77 -12.79 11.57 9.32
CA ILE A 77 -14.00 11.98 8.60
C ILE A 77 -13.74 13.26 7.79
N ALA A 78 -13.07 14.26 8.39
CA ALA A 78 -12.78 15.54 7.74
C ALA A 78 -11.88 15.41 6.49
N ILE A 79 -11.09 14.35 6.40
CA ILE A 79 -10.22 14.07 5.24
C ILE A 79 -10.76 12.94 4.34
N ASP A 80 -12.02 12.54 4.54
CA ASP A 80 -12.73 11.53 3.74
C ASP A 80 -12.02 10.14 3.72
N LEU A 81 -11.38 9.74 4.81
CA LEU A 81 -10.79 8.42 4.95
C LEU A 81 -11.79 7.40 5.51
N ILE A 82 -12.72 7.84 6.35
CA ILE A 82 -13.77 7.02 6.93
C ILE A 82 -15.13 7.71 6.91
N ALA A 83 -16.18 6.90 6.92
CA ALA A 83 -17.53 7.30 7.33
C ALA A 83 -17.86 6.60 8.64
N TYR A 84 -18.69 7.23 9.47
CA TYR A 84 -19.10 6.70 10.77
C TYR A 84 -20.55 6.96 11.05
N GLN A 85 -21.27 5.91 11.41
CA GLN A 85 -22.63 5.96 11.97
C GLN A 85 -22.72 4.89 13.05
N THR A 86 -22.85 5.32 14.29
CA THR A 86 -22.80 4.43 15.48
C THR A 86 -23.62 3.15 15.32
N PRO A 87 -23.06 1.95 15.53
CA PRO A 87 -21.66 1.62 15.83
C PRO A 87 -20.81 1.29 14.60
N LEU A 88 -21.29 1.59 13.40
CA LEU A 88 -20.71 1.21 12.13
C LEU A 88 -19.62 2.18 11.67
N TYR A 89 -18.47 1.65 11.31
CA TYR A 89 -17.39 2.33 10.61
C TYR A 89 -17.31 1.81 9.18
N GLN A 90 -17.00 2.69 8.26
CA GLN A 90 -16.69 2.35 6.87
C GLN A 90 -15.39 3.02 6.47
N VAL A 91 -14.41 2.23 6.04
CA VAL A 91 -13.20 2.72 5.38
C VAL A 91 -13.53 3.06 3.94
N LEU A 92 -13.20 4.27 3.52
CA LEU A 92 -13.55 4.79 2.19
C LEU A 92 -12.40 4.56 1.19
N SER A 93 -12.77 4.42 -0.09
CA SER A 93 -11.80 4.36 -1.18
C SER A 93 -11.14 5.73 -1.39
N LEU A 94 -9.81 5.77 -1.49
CA LEU A 94 -9.05 7.00 -1.67
C LEU A 94 -9.24 7.64 -3.06
N THR A 95 -9.74 6.89 -4.04
CA THR A 95 -9.88 7.35 -5.43
C THR A 95 -11.10 8.23 -5.68
N ARG A 96 -12.09 8.24 -4.80
CA ARG A 96 -13.32 9.04 -4.97
C ARG A 96 -13.26 10.45 -4.37
N GLY A 97 -12.43 10.70 -3.39
CA GLY A 97 -12.28 12.03 -2.76
C GLY A 97 -11.51 13.04 -3.60
N ALA A 98 -10.75 12.60 -4.60
CA ALA A 98 -9.99 13.46 -5.50
C ALA A 98 -10.83 14.14 -6.59
N ALA A 99 -12.06 13.68 -6.84
CA ALA A 99 -12.90 14.20 -7.93
C ALA A 99 -13.69 15.46 -7.58
N SER A 100 -13.76 15.85 -6.30
CA SER A 100 -14.57 17.00 -5.87
C SER A 100 -13.77 18.27 -5.49
N ARG A 101 -12.44 18.21 -5.53
CA ARG A 101 -11.62 19.41 -5.35
C ARG A 101 -10.42 19.31 -6.28
N ALA A 102 -10.29 20.28 -7.20
CA ALA A 102 -9.33 20.34 -8.30
C ALA A 102 -8.00 19.62 -8.05
N PRO A 103 -7.57 18.75 -8.95
CA PRO A 103 -6.48 17.83 -8.70
C PRO A 103 -5.15 18.57 -8.69
N ARG A 104 -4.50 18.64 -7.53
CA ARG A 104 -3.05 18.49 -7.62
C ARG A 104 -2.85 17.01 -7.97
N ALA A 105 -2.61 16.77 -9.25
CA ALA A 105 -2.20 15.45 -9.71
C ALA A 105 -1.19 14.88 -8.73
N CYS A 106 -1.46 13.69 -8.17
CA CYS A 106 -0.44 12.89 -7.53
C CYS A 106 0.58 12.57 -8.62
N ALA A 107 1.54 13.48 -8.81
CA ALA A 107 2.63 13.26 -9.72
C ALA A 107 3.32 11.99 -9.26
N ALA A 108 3.36 10.98 -10.13
CA ALA A 108 4.21 9.84 -9.90
C ALA A 108 5.60 10.39 -9.57
N PRO A 109 6.30 9.89 -8.53
CA PRO A 109 7.68 10.26 -8.33
C PRO A 109 8.41 9.99 -9.65
N PRO A 110 9.31 10.89 -10.09
CA PRO A 110 10.11 10.62 -11.27
C PRO A 110 10.77 9.26 -11.06
N ALA A 111 10.59 8.36 -12.02
CA ALA A 111 11.32 7.12 -12.03
C ALA A 111 12.80 7.47 -11.81
N PRO A 112 13.53 6.73 -10.95
CA PRO A 112 14.96 6.98 -10.82
C PRO A 112 15.53 6.91 -12.23
N SER A 113 16.07 8.03 -12.69
CA SER A 113 16.82 8.11 -13.93
C SER A 113 18.02 7.20 -13.74
N HIS A 114 17.93 5.98 -14.22
CA HIS A 114 19.09 5.20 -14.54
C HIS A 114 19.76 5.88 -15.71
N ASP A 115 20.70 6.77 -15.41
CA ASP A 115 21.67 7.17 -16.40
C ASP A 115 22.38 5.88 -16.85
N PRO A 116 22.28 5.50 -18.13
CA PRO A 116 23.11 4.43 -18.63
C PRO A 116 24.53 4.97 -18.65
N ILE A 117 25.36 4.49 -17.73
CA ILE A 117 26.82 4.65 -17.86
C ILE A 117 27.19 3.89 -19.13
N HIS A 118 27.26 4.63 -20.21
CA HIS A 118 27.81 4.17 -21.48
C HIS A 118 29.32 3.98 -21.29
N THR A 119 29.73 2.78 -20.95
CA THR A 119 31.03 2.27 -21.35
C THR A 119 30.82 1.43 -22.61
N PRO A 120 31.43 1.75 -23.73
CA PRO A 120 31.34 0.90 -24.91
C PRO A 120 32.25 -0.30 -24.74
N VAL A 121 31.74 -1.37 -24.22
CA VAL A 121 32.40 -2.68 -24.40
C VAL A 121 31.87 -3.24 -25.72
N ARG A 122 32.71 -3.09 -26.75
CA ARG A 122 32.61 -3.84 -27.99
C ARG A 122 32.65 -5.31 -27.64
N ASN A 123 31.53 -6.01 -27.75
CA ASN A 123 31.56 -7.46 -27.80
C ASN A 123 30.68 -7.93 -28.96
N SER A 124 31.37 -8.58 -29.88
CA SER A 124 30.87 -9.17 -31.08
C SER A 124 29.93 -10.34 -30.76
N GLY A 125 28.73 -10.36 -31.38
CA GLY A 125 28.04 -11.56 -31.83
C GLY A 125 27.50 -12.49 -30.76
N ALA A 126 26.21 -12.28 -30.37
CA ALA A 126 25.19 -13.31 -30.26
C ALA A 126 23.88 -12.59 -29.85
N GLY A 127 22.89 -12.60 -30.73
CA GLY A 127 21.54 -12.12 -30.44
C GLY A 127 20.85 -13.01 -29.37
N PRO A 128 19.72 -12.55 -28.81
CA PRO A 128 19.03 -13.31 -27.77
C PRO A 128 18.59 -14.67 -28.32
N VAL A 129 19.14 -15.72 -27.75
CA VAL A 129 18.74 -17.10 -28.07
C VAL A 129 17.31 -17.34 -27.60
N SER A 130 16.44 -17.73 -28.52
CA SER A 130 15.08 -18.13 -28.24
C SER A 130 15.05 -19.38 -27.35
N LEU A 131 14.03 -19.52 -26.50
CA LEU A 131 13.80 -20.70 -25.67
C LEU A 131 13.83 -22.01 -26.49
N ALA A 132 13.32 -21.94 -27.73
CA ALA A 132 13.36 -23.06 -28.68
C ALA A 132 14.79 -23.48 -29.05
N GLN A 133 15.71 -22.53 -29.21
CA GLN A 133 17.13 -22.79 -29.49
C GLN A 133 17.86 -23.37 -28.29
N LEU A 134 17.49 -23.01 -27.07
CA LEU A 134 18.03 -23.60 -25.86
C LEU A 134 17.63 -25.08 -25.71
N ILE A 135 16.36 -25.41 -26.00
CA ILE A 135 15.86 -26.78 -25.96
C ILE A 135 16.56 -27.66 -27.04
N GLU A 136 16.79 -27.12 -28.23
CA GLU A 136 17.48 -27.83 -29.31
C GLU A 136 18.97 -28.08 -28.98
N MET A 137 19.63 -27.13 -28.31
CA MET A 137 21.02 -27.29 -27.86
C MET A 137 21.14 -28.35 -26.74
N GLU A 138 20.18 -28.42 -25.83
CA GLU A 138 20.14 -29.43 -24.78
C GLU A 138 19.90 -30.85 -25.35
N ARG A 139 19.01 -30.97 -26.32
CA ARG A 139 18.70 -32.22 -27.00
C ARG A 139 19.93 -32.78 -27.76
N LYS A 140 20.70 -31.90 -28.38
CA LYS A 140 21.92 -32.26 -29.09
C LYS A 140 23.07 -32.66 -28.16
N ARG A 141 23.04 -32.19 -26.92
CA ARG A 141 24.04 -32.50 -25.90
C ARG A 141 23.75 -33.81 -25.17
N ALA A 142 22.48 -34.24 -25.17
CA ALA A 142 22.03 -35.50 -24.57
C ALA A 142 22.16 -36.73 -25.46
N GLY A 143 22.60 -36.59 -26.71
CA GLY A 143 22.95 -37.72 -27.57
C GLY A 143 21.79 -38.59 -28.03
N LEU A 144 20.56 -38.01 -28.13
CA LEU A 144 19.37 -38.65 -28.69
C LEU A 144 18.90 -37.95 -29.94
#